data_9e3069d8d78361e2a275fb853034120e
#
_entry.id   9e3069d8d78361e2a275fb853034120e
#
_cell.length_a   1.000
_cell.length_b   1.000
_cell.length_c   1.000
_cell.angle_alpha   90.00
_cell.angle_beta   90.00
_cell.angle_gamma   90.00
#
_symmetry.space_group_name_H-M   'P 1'
#
loop_
_entity.id
_entity.type
_entity.pdbx_description
1 polymer ?
#
loop_
_entity_poly.entity_id
_entity_poly.type
_entity_poly.pdbx_seq_one_letter_code
_entity_poly.pdbx_strand_id
1 'polypeptide(L)'
;MKKILFISMFLLTLNLNNNVYANTKETVKFVKCVDGDTAVFNIDGEKTKVRFLAIDTPETVHPNKEVEAYGKDASSYTCNKITNAKKIELEYDDKSTKLDKYGRILAWVWVDNSLLQKELIEVGYAKIKYVYGKYSYLEELYEIENEAKKQKLGLWSDYTPVTYIVKFIYDNNEKQVKVDENEVVASFTPEKSGYNFDGWYLNDQKFDFNTKITSNIELTAKFTRKTGTFEYILLATILLALYLLNPKKFRKKLKKYFK
;
A
#
# COMPACT_ATOMS: atom_id res chain seq x y z
N MET A 1 12.75 5.37 68.39
CA MET A 1 13.58 4.72 67.38
C MET A 1 12.69 4.33 66.20
N LYS A 2 12.72 5.12 65.14
CA LYS A 2 11.91 4.90 63.93
C LYS A 2 12.76 4.05 62.95
N LYS A 3 12.32 2.84 62.63
CA LYS A 3 12.93 1.98 61.59
C LYS A 3 12.50 2.47 60.22
N ILE A 4 13.43 2.96 59.44
CA ILE A 4 13.24 3.32 58.02
C ILE A 4 13.46 2.03 57.23
N LEU A 5 12.37 1.58 56.55
CA LEU A 5 12.41 0.44 55.66
C LEU A 5 12.82 0.92 54.26
N PHE A 6 14.04 0.57 53.83
CA PHE A 6 14.50 0.81 52.46
C PHE A 6 13.84 -0.26 51.54
N ILE A 7 12.87 0.16 50.71
CA ILE A 7 12.37 -0.64 49.61
C ILE A 7 13.29 -0.39 48.41
N SER A 8 14.16 -1.35 48.14
CA SER A 8 14.97 -1.41 46.94
C SER A 8 14.07 -1.81 45.78
N MET A 9 13.74 -0.82 44.90
CA MET A 9 12.99 -1.05 43.66
C MET A 9 13.98 -1.58 42.60
N PHE A 10 14.00 -2.90 42.43
CA PHE A 10 14.79 -3.56 41.40
C PHE A 10 14.10 -3.31 40.05
N LEU A 11 14.59 -2.31 39.30
CA LEU A 11 14.18 -2.06 37.91
C LEU A 11 14.68 -3.21 37.05
N LEU A 12 13.78 -4.17 36.77
CA LEU A 12 13.99 -5.20 35.75
C LEU A 12 13.88 -4.54 34.37
N THR A 13 14.99 -4.15 33.79
CA THR A 13 15.05 -3.73 32.38
C THR A 13 14.87 -4.97 31.53
N LEU A 14 13.65 -5.20 31.06
CA LEU A 14 13.37 -6.14 29.97
C LEU A 14 14.05 -5.60 28.71
N ASN A 15 15.26 -6.08 28.44
CA ASN A 15 15.86 -5.97 27.12
C ASN A 15 15.01 -6.82 26.17
N LEU A 16 13.98 -6.23 25.57
CA LEU A 16 13.36 -6.77 24.37
C LEU A 16 14.39 -6.65 23.25
N ASN A 17 15.24 -7.68 23.13
CA ASN A 17 15.98 -7.90 21.91
C ASN A 17 14.93 -8.18 20.80
N ASN A 18 14.42 -7.14 20.17
CA ASN A 18 13.85 -7.24 18.86
C ASN A 18 15.02 -7.61 17.94
N ASN A 19 15.27 -8.91 17.79
CA ASN A 19 16.02 -9.41 16.66
C ASN A 19 15.21 -9.06 15.41
N VAL A 20 15.42 -7.86 14.88
CA VAL A 20 15.13 -7.59 13.49
C VAL A 20 16.09 -8.52 12.76
N TYR A 21 15.60 -9.65 12.28
CA TYR A 21 16.31 -10.45 11.31
C TYR A 21 16.37 -9.60 10.04
N ALA A 22 17.38 -8.73 9.97
CA ALA A 22 17.75 -8.12 8.70
C ALA A 22 18.13 -9.28 7.79
N ASN A 23 17.47 -9.39 6.64
CA ASN A 23 17.85 -10.36 5.63
C ASN A 23 19.35 -10.25 5.40
N THR A 24 20.10 -11.33 5.63
CA THR A 24 21.55 -11.31 5.50
C THR A 24 21.91 -11.35 4.03
N LYS A 25 22.77 -10.41 3.62
CA LYS A 25 23.32 -10.37 2.26
C LYS A 25 24.59 -11.22 2.19
N GLU A 26 24.64 -12.09 1.22
CA GLU A 26 25.80 -12.94 0.93
C GLU A 26 26.55 -12.41 -0.28
N THR A 27 27.85 -12.10 -0.15
CA THR A 27 28.68 -11.68 -1.29
C THR A 27 29.01 -12.86 -2.18
N VAL A 28 28.75 -12.72 -3.48
CA VAL A 28 28.95 -13.79 -4.47
C VAL A 28 29.80 -13.32 -5.65
N LYS A 29 30.34 -14.28 -6.43
CA LYS A 29 31.07 -13.97 -7.64
C LYS A 29 30.25 -14.31 -8.88
N PHE A 30 30.18 -13.37 -9.82
CA PHE A 30 29.53 -13.56 -11.10
C PHE A 30 30.24 -14.64 -11.95
N VAL A 31 29.46 -15.47 -12.63
CA VAL A 31 29.97 -16.51 -13.54
C VAL A 31 29.51 -16.22 -14.96
N LYS A 32 28.20 -16.11 -15.21
CA LYS A 32 27.67 -15.80 -16.55
C LYS A 32 26.22 -15.30 -16.47
N CYS A 33 25.82 -14.51 -17.46
CA CYS A 33 24.43 -14.16 -17.71
C CYS A 33 23.67 -15.36 -18.29
N VAL A 34 22.34 -15.37 -18.07
CA VAL A 34 21.42 -16.31 -18.73
C VAL A 34 20.41 -15.51 -19.54
N ASP A 35 19.65 -14.65 -18.87
CA ASP A 35 18.65 -13.73 -19.44
C ASP A 35 18.51 -12.47 -18.54
N GLY A 36 17.40 -11.72 -18.69
CA GLY A 36 17.20 -10.48 -17.95
C GLY A 36 16.94 -10.67 -16.44
N ASP A 37 16.44 -11.83 -16.01
CA ASP A 37 16.09 -12.12 -14.62
C ASP A 37 16.74 -13.39 -14.06
N THR A 38 17.73 -13.90 -14.74
CA THR A 38 18.43 -15.10 -14.34
C THR A 38 19.94 -14.99 -14.64
N ALA A 39 20.78 -15.27 -13.67
CA ALA A 39 22.22 -15.33 -13.84
C ALA A 39 22.83 -16.51 -13.05
N VAL A 40 24.09 -16.86 -13.36
CA VAL A 40 24.84 -17.86 -12.62
C VAL A 40 25.90 -17.17 -11.77
N PHE A 41 25.91 -17.51 -10.49
CA PHE A 41 26.92 -17.05 -9.53
C PHE A 41 27.68 -18.22 -8.93
N ASN A 42 28.87 -17.94 -8.44
CA ASN A 42 29.61 -18.85 -7.58
C ASN A 42 29.19 -18.55 -6.12
N ILE A 43 28.53 -19.52 -5.51
CA ILE A 43 28.05 -19.47 -4.12
C ILE A 43 28.79 -20.63 -3.41
N ASP A 44 29.59 -20.32 -2.41
CA ASP A 44 30.38 -21.29 -1.63
C ASP A 44 31.21 -22.27 -2.47
N GLY A 45 31.72 -21.79 -3.63
CA GLY A 45 32.51 -22.61 -4.55
C GLY A 45 31.71 -23.32 -5.65
N GLU A 46 30.36 -23.32 -5.56
CA GLU A 46 29.49 -23.97 -6.53
C GLU A 46 28.85 -22.98 -7.52
N LYS A 47 28.83 -23.37 -8.82
CA LYS A 47 28.18 -22.59 -9.87
C LYS A 47 26.65 -22.78 -9.82
N THR A 48 25.93 -21.82 -9.27
CA THR A 48 24.53 -21.94 -9.01
C THR A 48 23.71 -20.93 -9.83
N LYS A 49 22.63 -21.41 -10.45
CA LYS A 49 21.67 -20.55 -11.16
C LYS A 49 20.73 -19.88 -10.18
N VAL A 50 20.67 -18.55 -10.27
CA VAL A 50 19.80 -17.71 -9.45
C VAL A 50 18.73 -17.06 -10.33
N ARG A 51 17.46 -17.23 -9.98
CA ARG A 51 16.31 -16.54 -10.53
C ARG A 51 15.98 -15.34 -9.64
N PHE A 52 15.93 -14.18 -10.23
CA PHE A 52 15.67 -12.95 -9.48
C PHE A 52 14.23 -12.94 -8.96
N LEU A 53 14.07 -12.71 -7.67
CA LEU A 53 12.81 -12.85 -6.97
C LEU A 53 11.80 -11.77 -7.41
N ALA A 54 10.54 -12.15 -7.49
CA ALA A 54 9.37 -11.28 -7.73
C ALA A 54 9.32 -10.53 -9.07
N ILE A 55 10.22 -10.77 -10.00
CA ILE A 55 10.18 -10.13 -11.33
C ILE A 55 10.12 -11.16 -12.47
N ASP A 56 9.71 -10.68 -13.64
CA ASP A 56 9.72 -11.41 -14.91
C ASP A 56 10.18 -10.48 -16.02
N THR A 57 11.23 -10.86 -16.74
CA THR A 57 11.68 -10.15 -17.95
C THR A 57 11.20 -10.88 -19.19
N PRO A 58 11.13 -10.23 -20.36
CA PRO A 58 10.79 -10.90 -21.60
C PRO A 58 11.82 -11.99 -21.94
N GLU A 59 11.32 -13.08 -22.49
CA GLU A 59 12.08 -14.27 -22.79
C GLU A 59 13.04 -14.06 -23.97
N THR A 60 14.31 -14.48 -23.83
CA THR A 60 15.33 -14.38 -24.88
C THR A 60 15.89 -15.72 -25.31
N VAL A 61 15.74 -16.76 -24.50
CA VAL A 61 16.45 -18.05 -24.67
C VAL A 61 15.51 -19.25 -24.79
N HIS A 62 14.22 -19.05 -25.02
CA HIS A 62 13.29 -20.15 -25.16
C HIS A 62 13.45 -20.83 -26.52
N PRO A 63 13.66 -22.14 -26.57
CA PRO A 63 14.01 -22.86 -27.82
C PRO A 63 12.93 -22.83 -28.90
N ASN A 64 11.66 -22.58 -28.53
CA ASN A 64 10.51 -22.66 -29.44
C ASN A 64 9.70 -21.33 -29.47
N LYS A 65 10.27 -20.23 -29.03
CA LYS A 65 9.62 -18.92 -29.07
C LYS A 65 10.55 -17.89 -29.71
N GLU A 66 9.96 -16.97 -30.45
CA GLU A 66 10.68 -15.77 -30.87
C GLU A 66 11.11 -14.95 -29.66
N VAL A 67 12.18 -14.17 -29.83
CA VAL A 67 12.63 -13.23 -28.79
C VAL A 67 11.54 -12.20 -28.56
N GLU A 68 11.06 -12.12 -27.33
CA GLU A 68 10.04 -11.14 -26.97
C GLU A 68 10.60 -9.70 -27.03
N ALA A 69 9.73 -8.74 -27.31
CA ALA A 69 10.11 -7.32 -27.32
C ALA A 69 10.75 -6.94 -25.97
N TYR A 70 11.80 -6.13 -26.03
CA TYR A 70 12.65 -5.73 -24.89
C TYR A 70 13.42 -6.87 -24.19
N GLY A 71 13.32 -8.14 -24.64
CA GLY A 71 14.06 -9.24 -24.02
C GLY A 71 15.58 -9.05 -24.13
N LYS A 72 16.08 -8.66 -25.31
CA LYS A 72 17.51 -8.38 -25.50
C LYS A 72 17.98 -7.19 -24.66
N ASP A 73 17.14 -6.17 -24.52
CA ASP A 73 17.47 -4.98 -23.74
C ASP A 73 17.55 -5.33 -22.24
N ALA A 74 16.58 -6.07 -21.70
CA ALA A 74 16.57 -6.57 -20.32
C ALA A 74 17.81 -7.44 -20.04
N SER A 75 18.11 -8.39 -20.93
CA SER A 75 19.27 -9.28 -20.77
C SER A 75 20.58 -8.49 -20.82
N SER A 76 20.72 -7.55 -21.78
CA SER A 76 21.90 -6.70 -21.91
C SER A 76 22.07 -5.77 -20.70
N TYR A 77 20.97 -5.20 -20.19
CA TYR A 77 20.98 -4.34 -19.01
C TYR A 77 21.49 -5.10 -17.79
N THR A 78 20.89 -6.25 -17.49
CA THR A 78 21.29 -7.13 -16.39
C THR A 78 22.75 -7.52 -16.50
N CYS A 79 23.15 -7.98 -17.69
CA CYS A 79 24.51 -8.46 -17.93
C CYS A 79 25.55 -7.34 -17.73
N ASN A 80 25.30 -6.16 -18.27
CA ASN A 80 26.19 -5.02 -18.12
C ASN A 80 26.32 -4.59 -16.65
N LYS A 81 25.21 -4.53 -15.92
CA LYS A 81 25.20 -4.16 -14.50
C LYS A 81 26.04 -5.15 -13.67
N ILE A 82 25.80 -6.44 -13.83
CA ILE A 82 26.49 -7.49 -13.06
C ILE A 82 27.97 -7.59 -13.45
N THR A 83 28.28 -7.52 -14.75
CA THR A 83 29.68 -7.67 -15.23
C THR A 83 30.58 -6.53 -14.76
N ASN A 84 30.05 -5.31 -14.68
CA ASN A 84 30.80 -4.12 -14.27
C ASN A 84 30.75 -3.83 -12.76
N ALA A 85 30.05 -4.68 -12.00
CA ALA A 85 29.88 -4.52 -10.57
C ALA A 85 31.20 -4.69 -9.80
N LYS A 86 31.42 -3.82 -8.82
CA LYS A 86 32.49 -3.99 -7.84
C LYS A 86 32.12 -4.99 -6.76
N LYS A 87 30.82 -5.07 -6.42
CA LYS A 87 30.29 -5.96 -5.41
C LYS A 87 28.92 -6.49 -5.83
N ILE A 88 28.72 -7.79 -5.69
CA ILE A 88 27.42 -8.44 -5.91
C ILE A 88 27.04 -9.18 -4.64
N GLU A 89 25.81 -9.02 -4.19
CA GLU A 89 25.28 -9.71 -3.02
C GLU A 89 23.91 -10.32 -3.34
N LEU A 90 23.67 -11.50 -2.81
CA LEU A 90 22.36 -12.14 -2.79
C LEU A 90 21.73 -11.97 -1.42
N GLU A 91 20.47 -11.62 -1.39
CA GLU A 91 19.66 -11.54 -0.19
C GLU A 91 18.47 -12.49 -0.31
N TYR A 92 18.36 -13.41 0.65
CA TYR A 92 17.29 -14.40 0.68
C TYR A 92 16.11 -13.85 1.47
N ASP A 93 14.92 -13.86 0.88
CA ASP A 93 13.72 -13.36 1.53
C ASP A 93 13.13 -14.43 2.47
N ASP A 94 12.91 -14.09 3.72
CA ASP A 94 12.37 -14.98 4.76
C ASP A 94 10.89 -15.41 4.50
N LYS A 95 10.20 -14.69 3.62
CA LYS A 95 8.82 -14.96 3.19
C LYS A 95 8.75 -15.73 1.87
N SER A 96 9.90 -16.03 1.26
CA SER A 96 10.02 -16.82 0.03
C SER A 96 10.55 -18.21 0.30
N THR A 97 10.27 -19.15 -0.60
CA THR A 97 11.02 -20.41 -0.66
C THR A 97 12.43 -20.13 -1.19
N LYS A 98 13.44 -20.86 -0.69
CA LYS A 98 14.82 -20.69 -1.16
C LYS A 98 15.01 -21.14 -2.62
N LEU A 99 14.23 -22.12 -3.06
CA LEU A 99 14.31 -22.70 -4.41
C LEU A 99 12.96 -22.61 -5.11
N ASP A 100 13.00 -22.42 -6.42
CA ASP A 100 11.83 -22.59 -7.27
C ASP A 100 11.63 -24.09 -7.64
N LYS A 101 10.55 -24.37 -8.36
CA LYS A 101 10.21 -25.74 -8.82
C LYS A 101 11.22 -26.37 -9.78
N TYR A 102 12.14 -25.57 -10.31
CA TYR A 102 13.21 -26.02 -11.21
C TYR A 102 14.56 -26.13 -10.51
N GLY A 103 14.61 -25.92 -9.18
CA GLY A 103 15.83 -26.00 -8.38
C GLY A 103 16.74 -24.77 -8.49
N ARG A 104 16.25 -23.64 -9.03
CA ARG A 104 17.00 -22.39 -9.06
C ARG A 104 16.84 -21.67 -7.71
N ILE A 105 17.91 -21.07 -7.22
CA ILE A 105 17.85 -20.20 -6.05
C ILE A 105 17.01 -18.95 -6.37
N LEU A 106 16.12 -18.59 -5.46
CA LEU A 106 15.35 -17.34 -5.48
C LEU A 106 16.02 -16.31 -4.57
N ALA A 107 16.41 -15.15 -5.11
CA ALA A 107 17.06 -14.10 -4.32
C ALA A 107 16.80 -12.70 -4.87
N TRP A 108 16.91 -11.73 -3.99
CA TRP A 108 17.14 -10.34 -4.32
C TRP A 108 18.61 -10.17 -4.69
N VAL A 109 18.89 -9.51 -5.81
CA VAL A 109 20.24 -9.29 -6.32
C VAL A 109 20.65 -7.85 -6.15
N TRP A 110 21.69 -7.64 -5.36
CA TRP A 110 22.25 -6.33 -5.09
C TRP A 110 23.54 -6.15 -5.88
N VAL A 111 23.61 -5.05 -6.61
CA VAL A 111 24.76 -4.67 -7.44
C VAL A 111 25.23 -3.30 -6.97
N ASP A 112 26.42 -3.22 -6.42
CA ASP A 112 26.99 -1.97 -5.88
C ASP A 112 26.05 -1.20 -4.93
N ASN A 113 25.35 -1.93 -4.04
CA ASN A 113 24.33 -1.48 -3.10
C ASN A 113 22.97 -1.04 -3.73
N SER A 114 22.76 -1.23 -5.01
CA SER A 114 21.46 -1.02 -5.66
C SER A 114 20.74 -2.35 -5.89
N LEU A 115 19.43 -2.37 -5.70
CA LEU A 115 18.61 -3.56 -5.96
C LEU A 115 18.35 -3.68 -7.47
N LEU A 116 18.91 -4.71 -8.13
CA LEU A 116 18.82 -4.87 -9.58
C LEU A 116 17.38 -5.05 -10.08
N GLN A 117 16.53 -5.74 -9.31
CA GLN A 117 15.10 -5.87 -9.62
C GLN A 117 14.41 -4.53 -9.70
N LYS A 118 14.72 -3.61 -8.77
CA LYS A 118 14.20 -2.25 -8.77
C LYS A 118 14.59 -1.50 -10.04
N GLU A 119 15.87 -1.54 -10.40
CA GLU A 119 16.38 -0.85 -11.59
C GLU A 119 15.74 -1.38 -12.88
N LEU A 120 15.54 -2.70 -12.99
CA LEU A 120 14.90 -3.33 -14.17
C LEU A 120 13.44 -2.91 -14.30
N ILE A 121 12.71 -2.79 -13.19
CA ILE A 121 11.31 -2.32 -13.19
C ILE A 121 11.25 -0.84 -13.53
N GLU A 122 12.15 -0.02 -12.97
CA GLU A 122 12.21 1.42 -13.17
C GLU A 122 12.37 1.80 -14.66
N VAL A 123 13.21 1.06 -15.39
CA VAL A 123 13.39 1.29 -16.83
C VAL A 123 12.36 0.55 -17.70
N GLY A 124 11.42 -0.16 -17.11
CA GLY A 124 10.38 -0.92 -17.81
C GLY A 124 10.87 -2.19 -18.51
N TYR A 125 11.99 -2.80 -18.07
CA TYR A 125 12.52 -4.05 -18.63
C TYR A 125 12.09 -5.29 -17.86
N ALA A 126 11.45 -5.12 -16.71
CA ALA A 126 10.83 -6.19 -15.93
C ALA A 126 9.44 -5.78 -15.48
N LYS A 127 8.60 -6.77 -15.23
CA LYS A 127 7.31 -6.62 -14.53
C LYS A 127 7.31 -7.44 -13.26
N ILE A 128 6.53 -7.03 -12.25
CA ILE A 128 6.34 -7.79 -11.03
C ILE A 128 5.52 -9.04 -11.36
N LYS A 129 6.03 -10.21 -10.99
CA LYS A 129 5.40 -11.51 -11.25
C LYS A 129 5.91 -12.59 -10.29
N TYR A 130 5.19 -13.72 -10.20
CA TYR A 130 5.54 -14.86 -9.35
C TYR A 130 5.66 -14.49 -7.86
N VAL A 131 4.76 -13.66 -7.40
CA VAL A 131 4.64 -13.26 -5.99
C VAL A 131 3.69 -14.23 -5.29
N TYR A 132 4.21 -15.00 -4.33
CA TYR A 132 3.44 -16.00 -3.58
C TYR A 132 3.38 -15.69 -2.08
N GLY A 133 3.95 -14.57 -1.65
CA GLY A 133 3.99 -14.12 -0.25
C GLY A 133 4.17 -12.62 -0.13
N LYS A 134 4.26 -12.15 1.10
CA LYS A 134 4.55 -10.74 1.40
C LYS A 134 6.06 -10.53 1.43
N TYR A 135 6.70 -10.60 0.26
CA TYR A 135 8.14 -10.43 0.14
C TYR A 135 8.57 -9.01 0.52
N SER A 136 9.83 -8.88 0.93
CA SER A 136 10.48 -7.59 1.12
C SER A 136 10.44 -6.76 -0.17
N TYR A 137 10.47 -5.44 -0.07
CA TYR A 137 10.51 -4.49 -1.20
C TYR A 137 9.29 -4.45 -2.13
N LEU A 138 8.30 -5.35 -2.01
CA LEU A 138 7.17 -5.41 -2.96
C LEU A 138 6.38 -4.11 -3.05
N GLU A 139 6.12 -3.43 -1.93
CA GLU A 139 5.36 -2.18 -1.94
C GLU A 139 6.09 -1.11 -2.76
N GLU A 140 7.39 -0.94 -2.52
CA GLU A 140 8.24 -0.02 -3.28
C GLU A 140 8.29 -0.41 -4.76
N LEU A 141 8.44 -1.70 -5.07
CA LEU A 141 8.50 -2.20 -6.45
C LEU A 141 7.19 -1.96 -7.21
N TYR A 142 6.03 -2.12 -6.58
CA TYR A 142 4.73 -1.80 -7.19
C TYR A 142 4.57 -0.32 -7.48
N GLU A 143 5.06 0.56 -6.61
CA GLU A 143 5.04 2.01 -6.87
C GLU A 143 5.90 2.37 -8.08
N ILE A 144 7.10 1.79 -8.18
CA ILE A 144 8.02 2.01 -9.31
C ILE A 144 7.44 1.45 -10.61
N GLU A 145 6.83 0.25 -10.58
CA GLU A 145 6.16 -0.31 -11.76
C GLU A 145 5.02 0.58 -12.25
N ASN A 146 4.22 1.12 -11.33
CA ASN A 146 3.15 2.06 -11.68
C ASN A 146 3.71 3.34 -12.31
N GLU A 147 4.84 3.84 -11.82
CA GLU A 147 5.48 5.01 -12.42
C GLU A 147 6.03 4.69 -13.82
N ALA A 148 6.68 3.54 -14.02
CA ALA A 148 7.13 3.08 -15.33
C ALA A 148 5.97 2.93 -16.33
N LYS A 149 4.80 2.45 -15.87
CA LYS A 149 3.56 2.37 -16.66
C LYS A 149 3.05 3.74 -17.06
N LYS A 150 3.01 4.72 -16.14
CA LYS A 150 2.58 6.10 -16.44
C LYS A 150 3.49 6.77 -17.47
N GLN A 151 4.78 6.53 -17.36
CA GLN A 151 5.80 7.06 -18.30
C GLN A 151 5.90 6.25 -19.59
N LYS A 152 5.18 5.13 -19.72
CA LYS A 152 5.20 4.21 -20.88
C LYS A 152 6.60 3.71 -21.24
N LEU A 153 7.39 3.36 -20.23
CA LEU A 153 8.77 2.89 -20.40
C LEU A 153 8.81 1.39 -20.79
N GLY A 154 9.70 1.06 -21.71
CA GLY A 154 9.99 -0.33 -22.09
C GLY A 154 8.73 -1.15 -22.40
N LEU A 155 8.48 -2.22 -21.64
CA LEU A 155 7.32 -3.11 -21.73
C LEU A 155 5.96 -2.39 -21.67
N TRP A 156 5.94 -1.17 -21.18
CA TRP A 156 4.74 -0.37 -20.96
C TRP A 156 4.50 0.67 -22.06
N SER A 157 5.28 0.66 -23.18
CA SER A 157 5.16 1.63 -24.29
C SER A 157 3.72 1.80 -24.81
N ASP A 158 2.97 0.71 -24.88
CA ASP A 158 1.58 0.68 -25.33
C ASP A 158 0.57 0.56 -24.18
N TYR A 159 1.02 0.78 -22.92
CA TYR A 159 0.15 0.67 -21.75
C TYR A 159 -0.99 1.68 -21.81
N THR A 160 -2.19 1.17 -21.65
CA THR A 160 -3.41 1.97 -21.48
C THR A 160 -3.93 1.72 -20.07
N PRO A 161 -4.02 2.74 -19.21
CA PRO A 161 -4.52 2.58 -17.85
C PRO A 161 -5.93 1.98 -17.84
N VAL A 162 -6.16 1.01 -16.98
CA VAL A 162 -7.52 0.61 -16.62
C VAL A 162 -8.11 1.74 -15.79
N THR A 163 -9.27 2.26 -16.20
CA THR A 163 -9.95 3.33 -15.46
C THR A 163 -11.25 2.84 -14.88
N TYR A 164 -11.55 3.29 -13.69
CA TYR A 164 -12.81 3.04 -13.00
C TYR A 164 -13.61 4.33 -12.83
N ILE A 165 -14.91 4.20 -12.68
CA ILE A 165 -15.82 5.31 -12.42
C ILE A 165 -16.15 5.34 -10.94
N VAL A 166 -15.82 6.45 -10.29
CA VAL A 166 -16.34 6.78 -8.96
C VAL A 166 -17.52 7.72 -9.14
N LYS A 167 -18.70 7.24 -8.77
CA LYS A 167 -19.95 7.98 -8.85
C LYS A 167 -20.28 8.56 -7.49
N PHE A 168 -20.47 9.86 -7.40
CA PHE A 168 -20.87 10.58 -6.19
C PHE A 168 -22.35 10.95 -6.27
N ILE A 169 -23.15 10.50 -5.30
CA ILE A 169 -24.59 10.77 -5.20
C ILE A 169 -24.84 11.71 -4.03
N TYR A 170 -25.45 12.86 -4.28
CA TYR A 170 -25.74 13.86 -3.24
C TYR A 170 -26.93 14.73 -3.63
N ASP A 171 -27.90 14.87 -2.73
CA ASP A 171 -29.04 15.79 -2.83
C ASP A 171 -29.71 15.82 -4.22
N ASN A 172 -30.06 14.63 -4.77
CA ASN A 172 -30.60 14.40 -6.11
C ASN A 172 -29.67 14.77 -7.27
N ASN A 173 -28.39 15.00 -7.01
CA ASN A 173 -27.34 15.20 -8.00
C ASN A 173 -26.42 14.00 -8.06
N GLU A 174 -25.75 13.87 -9.20
CA GLU A 174 -24.63 12.95 -9.33
C GLU A 174 -23.42 13.61 -10.00
N LYS A 175 -22.23 13.13 -9.65
CA LYS A 175 -20.97 13.48 -10.31
C LYS A 175 -20.17 12.22 -10.53
N GLN A 176 -19.68 12.03 -11.75
CA GLN A 176 -18.81 10.91 -12.09
C GLN A 176 -17.38 11.39 -12.28
N VAL A 177 -16.44 10.64 -11.73
CA VAL A 177 -14.99 10.89 -11.86
C VAL A 177 -14.34 9.62 -12.36
N LYS A 178 -13.54 9.73 -13.44
CA LYS A 178 -12.67 8.62 -13.89
C LYS A 178 -11.41 8.63 -13.04
N VAL A 179 -11.03 7.47 -12.57
CA VAL A 179 -9.85 7.26 -11.72
C VAL A 179 -9.07 6.07 -12.29
N ASP A 180 -7.78 6.22 -12.48
CA ASP A 180 -6.94 5.12 -12.93
C ASP A 180 -6.84 4.05 -11.83
N GLU A 181 -6.68 2.79 -12.26
CA GLU A 181 -6.53 1.66 -11.34
C GLU A 181 -5.42 1.90 -10.32
N ASN A 182 -5.71 1.60 -9.05
CA ASN A 182 -4.82 1.81 -7.91
C ASN A 182 -4.49 3.29 -7.57
N GLU A 183 -5.15 4.26 -8.21
CA GLU A 183 -5.11 5.65 -7.77
C GLU A 183 -6.24 5.96 -6.77
N VAL A 184 -6.13 7.09 -6.09
CA VAL A 184 -7.14 7.58 -5.16
C VAL A 184 -8.03 8.62 -5.83
N VAL A 185 -9.29 8.72 -5.37
CA VAL A 185 -10.20 9.77 -5.85
C VAL A 185 -10.16 10.99 -4.93
N ALA A 186 -10.15 12.18 -5.51
CA ALA A 186 -10.23 13.42 -4.73
C ALA A 186 -11.62 13.61 -4.11
N SER A 187 -11.63 13.99 -2.83
CA SER A 187 -12.87 14.34 -2.11
C SER A 187 -13.34 15.74 -2.46
N PHE A 188 -14.64 15.98 -2.30
CA PHE A 188 -15.24 17.30 -2.26
C PHE A 188 -16.40 17.36 -1.26
N THR A 189 -16.80 18.55 -0.86
CA THR A 189 -17.91 18.76 0.08
C THR A 189 -19.13 19.28 -0.69
N PRO A 190 -20.20 18.47 -0.85
CA PRO A 190 -21.42 18.94 -1.48
C PRO A 190 -22.21 19.81 -0.51
N GLU A 191 -22.91 20.82 -1.04
CA GLU A 191 -23.79 21.68 -0.27
C GLU A 191 -25.23 21.17 -0.29
N LYS A 192 -25.91 21.23 0.86
CA LYS A 192 -27.34 20.98 1.02
C LYS A 192 -27.92 22.00 1.97
N SER A 193 -28.92 22.81 1.49
CA SER A 193 -29.53 23.88 2.28
C SER A 193 -30.16 23.34 3.57
N GLY A 194 -29.78 23.91 4.71
CA GLY A 194 -30.28 23.52 6.03
C GLY A 194 -29.61 22.24 6.61
N TYR A 195 -28.56 21.72 5.98
CA TYR A 195 -27.85 20.52 6.45
C TYR A 195 -26.35 20.74 6.57
N ASN A 196 -25.72 19.96 7.43
CA ASN A 196 -24.27 19.77 7.49
C ASN A 196 -23.91 18.51 6.72
N PHE A 197 -22.81 18.54 5.97
CA PHE A 197 -22.28 17.36 5.32
C PHE A 197 -21.48 16.51 6.33
N ASP A 198 -21.82 15.22 6.46
CA ASP A 198 -21.20 14.29 7.43
C ASP A 198 -20.10 13.44 6.79
N GLY A 199 -20.12 13.32 5.47
CA GLY A 199 -19.12 12.56 4.72
C GLY A 199 -19.70 11.74 3.59
N TRP A 200 -18.81 11.12 2.85
CA TRP A 200 -19.11 10.14 1.80
C TRP A 200 -19.11 8.73 2.36
N TYR A 201 -20.02 7.89 1.88
CA TYR A 201 -20.24 6.52 2.35
C TYR A 201 -20.32 5.55 1.19
N LEU A 202 -19.62 4.41 1.33
CA LEU A 202 -19.71 3.24 0.48
C LEU A 202 -20.42 2.13 1.28
N ASN A 203 -21.56 1.62 0.80
CA ASN A 203 -22.32 0.58 1.49
C ASN A 203 -22.52 0.86 3.00
N ASP A 204 -22.94 2.09 3.36
CA ASP A 204 -23.16 2.59 4.72
C ASP A 204 -21.91 2.74 5.61
N GLN A 205 -20.73 2.41 5.15
CA GLN A 205 -19.47 2.70 5.81
C GLN A 205 -18.89 4.01 5.31
N LYS A 206 -18.34 4.82 6.24
CA LYS A 206 -17.69 6.06 5.86
C LYS A 206 -16.46 5.76 5.02
N PHE A 207 -16.39 6.36 3.83
CA PHE A 207 -15.34 6.10 2.86
C PHE A 207 -14.04 6.83 3.26
N ASP A 208 -12.93 6.08 3.23
CA ASP A 208 -11.59 6.63 3.38
C ASP A 208 -11.01 6.96 2.00
N PHE A 209 -10.75 8.24 1.75
CA PHE A 209 -10.22 8.74 0.48
C PHE A 209 -8.75 8.39 0.21
N ASN A 210 -8.05 7.73 1.15
CA ASN A 210 -6.76 7.10 0.90
C ASN A 210 -6.91 5.69 0.29
N THR A 211 -8.14 5.19 0.14
CA THR A 211 -8.41 3.88 -0.47
C THR A 211 -8.13 3.94 -1.97
N LYS A 212 -7.30 3.02 -2.45
CA LYS A 212 -7.01 2.85 -3.89
C LYS A 212 -8.25 2.29 -4.60
N ILE A 213 -8.58 2.85 -5.76
CA ILE A 213 -9.74 2.45 -6.56
C ILE A 213 -9.35 1.26 -7.45
N THR A 214 -10.04 0.13 -7.27
CA THR A 214 -9.81 -1.12 -8.01
C THR A 214 -11.06 -1.64 -8.73
N SER A 215 -12.17 -0.89 -8.64
CA SER A 215 -13.44 -1.19 -9.30
C SER A 215 -14.30 0.08 -9.39
N ASN A 216 -15.35 0.04 -10.20
CA ASN A 216 -16.39 1.07 -10.17
C ASN A 216 -17.07 1.08 -8.80
N ILE A 217 -17.21 2.25 -8.20
CA ILE A 217 -17.89 2.43 -6.92
C ILE A 217 -18.88 3.60 -6.96
N GLU A 218 -19.88 3.53 -6.07
CA GLU A 218 -20.84 4.59 -5.85
C GLU A 218 -20.75 5.08 -4.41
N LEU A 219 -20.47 6.37 -4.22
CA LEU A 219 -20.37 7.03 -2.93
C LEU A 219 -21.60 7.89 -2.70
N THR A 220 -22.29 7.68 -1.57
CA THR A 220 -23.47 8.45 -1.19
C THR A 220 -23.11 9.45 -0.09
N ALA A 221 -23.51 10.70 -0.27
CA ALA A 221 -23.37 11.74 0.74
C ALA A 221 -24.36 11.53 1.87
N LYS A 222 -23.89 11.61 3.13
CA LYS A 222 -24.78 11.72 4.29
C LYS A 222 -24.77 13.14 4.85
N PHE A 223 -25.94 13.56 5.34
CA PHE A 223 -26.17 14.90 5.83
C PHE A 223 -26.98 14.87 7.13
N THR A 224 -26.59 15.71 8.09
CA THR A 224 -27.35 15.97 9.33
C THR A 224 -28.02 17.33 9.27
N ARG A 225 -29.29 17.41 9.60
CA ARG A 225 -30.02 18.67 9.62
C ARG A 225 -29.38 19.66 10.59
N LYS A 226 -29.17 20.91 10.14
CA LYS A 226 -28.73 21.99 11.01
C LYS A 226 -29.83 22.27 12.03
N THR A 227 -29.55 22.12 13.32
CA THR A 227 -30.41 22.58 14.38
C THR A 227 -30.34 24.12 14.44
N GLY A 228 -31.38 24.78 13.97
CA GLY A 228 -31.42 26.24 13.98
C GLY A 228 -31.65 26.78 15.39
N THR A 229 -31.10 27.96 15.65
CA THR A 229 -31.37 28.74 16.91
C THR A 229 -32.87 28.91 17.18
N PHE A 230 -33.67 28.92 16.12
CA PHE A 230 -35.14 29.01 16.22
C PHE A 230 -35.77 27.79 16.92
N GLU A 231 -35.30 26.58 16.69
CA GLU A 231 -35.79 25.36 17.35
C GLU A 231 -35.49 25.39 18.86
N TYR A 232 -34.30 25.86 19.26
CA TYR A 232 -33.97 26.06 20.68
C TYR A 232 -34.80 27.18 21.33
N ILE A 233 -35.03 28.28 20.63
CA ILE A 233 -35.89 29.38 21.11
C ILE A 233 -37.34 28.88 21.28
N LEU A 234 -37.87 28.15 20.29
CA LEU A 234 -39.21 27.57 20.35
C LEU A 234 -39.35 26.59 21.53
N LEU A 235 -38.37 25.70 21.72
CA LEU A 235 -38.35 24.76 22.85
C LEU A 235 -38.29 25.51 24.19
N ALA A 236 -37.45 26.54 24.30
CA ALA A 236 -37.32 27.36 25.49
C ALA A 236 -38.62 28.14 25.79
N THR A 237 -39.27 28.68 24.76
CA THR A 237 -40.57 29.39 24.95
C THR A 237 -41.67 28.43 25.37
N ILE A 238 -41.76 27.23 24.82
CA ILE A 238 -42.71 26.19 25.24
C ILE A 238 -42.43 25.76 26.69
N LEU A 239 -41.19 25.56 27.08
CA LEU A 239 -40.81 25.19 28.45
C LEU A 239 -41.14 26.32 29.43
N LEU A 240 -40.92 27.58 29.04
CA LEU A 240 -41.28 28.76 29.83
C LEU A 240 -42.79 28.87 30.00
N ALA A 241 -43.57 28.68 28.93
CA ALA A 241 -45.03 28.68 28.99
C ALA A 241 -45.57 27.59 29.94
N LEU A 242 -45.04 26.36 29.84
CA LEU A 242 -45.41 25.26 30.75
C LEU A 242 -45.05 25.55 32.21
N TYR A 243 -43.92 26.23 32.43
CA TYR A 243 -43.55 26.69 33.78
C TYR A 243 -44.52 27.73 34.34
N LEU A 244 -44.87 28.74 33.52
CA LEU A 244 -45.79 29.82 33.94
C LEU A 244 -47.23 29.33 34.20
N LEU A 245 -47.70 28.35 33.41
CA LEU A 245 -49.04 27.77 33.57
C LEU A 245 -49.15 26.90 34.84
N ASN A 246 -48.13 26.18 35.24
CA ASN A 246 -48.17 25.34 36.46
C ASN A 246 -46.77 25.09 37.06
N PRO A 247 -46.20 26.04 37.78
CA PRO A 247 -44.82 25.97 38.26
C PRO A 247 -44.56 24.82 39.24
N LYS A 248 -45.53 24.46 40.06
CA LYS A 248 -45.38 23.36 41.03
C LYS A 248 -45.31 21.97 40.32
N LYS A 249 -46.17 21.77 39.31
CA LYS A 249 -46.23 20.53 38.53
C LYS A 249 -44.98 20.37 37.64
N PHE A 250 -44.51 21.47 37.06
CA PHE A 250 -43.32 21.51 36.21
C PHE A 250 -42.06 21.16 37.00
N ARG A 251 -41.83 21.78 38.19
CA ARG A 251 -40.71 21.48 39.07
C ARG A 251 -40.70 20.00 39.55
N LYS A 252 -41.90 19.44 39.83
CA LYS A 252 -42.04 18.04 40.26
C LYS A 252 -41.66 17.08 39.12
N LYS A 253 -41.98 17.41 37.87
CA LYS A 253 -41.65 16.61 36.67
C LYS A 253 -40.14 16.65 36.37
N LEU A 254 -39.52 17.84 36.41
CA LEU A 254 -38.09 18.02 36.23
C LEU A 254 -37.25 17.20 37.24
N LYS A 255 -37.64 17.23 38.52
CA LYS A 255 -36.96 16.42 39.56
C LYS A 255 -37.02 14.91 39.31
N LYS A 256 -37.94 14.41 38.47
CA LYS A 256 -38.06 13.00 38.10
C LYS A 256 -37.09 12.59 36.96
N TYR A 257 -36.67 13.55 36.14
CA TYR A 257 -35.77 13.29 35.00
C TYR A 257 -34.30 13.55 35.32
N PHE A 258 -33.99 14.26 36.41
CA PHE A 258 -32.62 14.55 36.86
C PHE A 258 -32.24 13.80 38.15
N LYS A 259 -32.91 12.68 38.44
CA LYS A 259 -32.49 11.65 39.38
C LYS A 259 -31.95 10.47 38.61
#